data_0d56d664f59adb685b4d53f8c7d7df55
#
_entry.id   0d56d664f59adb685b4d53f8c7d7df55
#
_cell.length_a   1.000
_cell.length_b   1.000
_cell.length_c   1.000
_cell.angle_alpha   90.00
_cell.angle_beta   90.00
_cell.angle_gamma   90.00
#
_symmetry.space_group_name_H-M   'P 1'
#
loop_
_entity.id
_entity.type
_entity.pdbx_description
1 polymer ?
#
loop_
_entity_poly.entity_id
_entity_poly.type
_entity_poly.pdbx_seq_one_letter_code
_entity_poly.pdbx_strand_id
1 'polypeptide(L)'
;KLIRNLYIPPTFVQADGKSFGEMVKSELVTYGDEWKDANLDDGQNGLYNAKQAKEEFAKAKSALEADGVKFPIHLDMPVDQTTPSKVQRAQSFKQSVESSLGKENVVVDIHMVSKEDLLNVTLFAAKAEDEDWDISDNVGWSPDYQDPSTYLDILKASSGENTRTFLGFDPSENNEAAKKVGLYDFEKMVTEAGAETQDLNKRYEKYAAAQAWLTDSALVIPTTSKTGRPF
;
A
#
# COMPACT_ATOMS: atom_id res chain seq x y z
N LYS A 1 9.65 7.49 -14.94
CA LYS A 1 8.82 6.83 -13.90
C LYS A 1 7.72 6.06 -14.60
N LEU A 2 7.44 4.87 -14.11
CA LEU A 2 6.38 4.00 -14.60
C LEU A 2 5.29 3.91 -13.54
N ILE A 3 4.02 4.03 -13.93
CA ILE A 3 2.88 3.83 -13.01
C ILE A 3 2.87 2.37 -12.57
N ARG A 4 2.61 2.14 -11.30
CA ARG A 4 2.51 0.83 -10.66
C ARG A 4 1.11 0.59 -10.14
N ASN A 5 0.59 -0.61 -10.34
CA ASN A 5 -0.67 -1.08 -9.77
C ASN A 5 -0.46 -2.17 -8.70
N LEU A 6 0.70 -2.83 -8.72
CA LEU A 6 1.10 -3.79 -7.69
C LEU A 6 2.37 -3.32 -6.99
N TYR A 7 2.51 -3.66 -5.72
CA TYR A 7 3.71 -3.38 -4.94
C TYR A 7 4.89 -4.18 -5.47
N ILE A 8 4.72 -5.49 -5.70
CA ILE A 8 5.67 -6.33 -6.44
C ILE A 8 5.40 -6.18 -7.94
N PRO A 9 6.41 -5.93 -8.78
CA PRO A 9 6.22 -5.85 -10.23
C PRO A 9 5.50 -7.08 -10.80
N PRO A 10 4.54 -6.92 -11.72
CA PRO A 10 3.78 -8.05 -12.27
C PRO A 10 4.64 -9.06 -13.05
N THR A 11 5.83 -8.65 -13.49
CA THR A 11 6.78 -9.51 -14.22
C THR A 11 7.99 -9.93 -13.38
N PHE A 12 7.95 -9.74 -12.06
CA PHE A 12 9.09 -9.95 -11.17
C PHE A 12 9.55 -11.42 -11.12
N VAL A 13 8.60 -12.34 -11.03
CA VAL A 13 8.80 -13.80 -11.11
C VAL A 13 7.71 -14.45 -11.93
N GLN A 14 7.91 -15.72 -12.30
CA GLN A 14 6.96 -16.54 -13.03
C GLN A 14 6.82 -17.92 -12.39
N ALA A 15 5.64 -18.52 -12.46
CA ALA A 15 5.36 -19.89 -12.04
C ALA A 15 4.38 -20.55 -13.02
N ASP A 16 4.66 -21.78 -13.45
CA ASP A 16 3.82 -22.58 -14.36
C ASP A 16 3.36 -21.82 -15.62
N GLY A 17 4.25 -20.98 -16.18
CA GLY A 17 3.98 -20.19 -17.38
C GLY A 17 3.14 -18.93 -17.14
N LYS A 18 2.77 -18.62 -15.90
CA LYS A 18 2.06 -17.38 -15.50
C LYS A 18 3.04 -16.38 -14.90
N SER A 19 2.85 -15.12 -15.23
CA SER A 19 3.52 -14.01 -14.55
C SER A 19 2.99 -13.85 -13.12
N PHE A 20 3.77 -13.18 -12.26
CA PHE A 20 3.35 -12.86 -10.90
C PHE A 20 2.04 -12.05 -10.89
N GLY A 21 1.90 -11.07 -11.80
CA GLY A 21 0.68 -10.29 -11.94
C GLY A 21 -0.56 -11.11 -12.29
N GLU A 22 -0.42 -12.14 -13.16
CA GLU A 22 -1.52 -13.04 -13.49
C GLU A 22 -1.93 -13.92 -12.29
N MET A 23 -0.97 -14.38 -11.50
CA MET A 23 -1.25 -15.10 -10.25
C MET A 23 -1.97 -14.22 -9.23
N VAL A 24 -1.49 -12.99 -9.01
CA VAL A 24 -2.14 -12.01 -8.12
C VAL A 24 -3.55 -11.69 -8.59
N LYS A 25 -3.76 -11.50 -9.90
CA LYS A 25 -5.09 -11.26 -10.48
C LYS A 25 -6.05 -12.40 -10.18
N SER A 26 -5.58 -13.65 -10.32
CA SER A 26 -6.40 -14.83 -10.03
C SER A 26 -6.86 -14.87 -8.56
N GLU A 27 -6.00 -14.46 -7.62
CA GLU A 27 -6.32 -14.38 -6.21
C GLU A 27 -7.27 -13.21 -5.90
N LEU A 28 -7.02 -12.01 -6.46
CA LEU A 28 -7.85 -10.83 -6.26
C LEU A 28 -9.30 -11.04 -6.66
N VAL A 29 -9.56 -11.78 -7.72
CA VAL A 29 -10.94 -12.10 -8.16
C VAL A 29 -11.73 -12.88 -7.09
N THR A 30 -11.04 -13.55 -6.17
CA THR A 30 -11.71 -14.24 -5.04
C THR A 30 -12.19 -13.29 -3.95
N TYR A 31 -11.66 -12.07 -3.88
CA TYR A 31 -12.09 -11.03 -2.92
C TYR A 31 -13.33 -10.28 -3.39
N GLY A 32 -13.46 -10.08 -4.72
CA GLY A 32 -14.63 -9.39 -5.25
C GLY A 32 -14.69 -9.35 -6.79
N ASP A 33 -15.89 -9.17 -7.31
CA ASP A 33 -16.15 -9.12 -8.76
C ASP A 33 -15.52 -7.87 -9.40
N GLU A 34 -15.30 -6.81 -8.63
CA GLU A 34 -14.65 -5.56 -9.06
C GLU A 34 -13.24 -5.80 -9.60
N TRP A 35 -12.56 -6.84 -9.11
CA TRP A 35 -11.23 -7.19 -9.56
C TRP A 35 -11.18 -7.86 -10.93
N LYS A 36 -12.32 -8.35 -11.47
CA LYS A 36 -12.36 -9.05 -12.77
C LYS A 36 -11.84 -8.20 -13.92
N ASP A 37 -12.21 -6.93 -13.93
CA ASP A 37 -11.88 -5.98 -15.00
C ASP A 37 -10.67 -5.10 -14.67
N ALA A 38 -10.06 -5.23 -13.47
CA ALA A 38 -8.92 -4.44 -13.08
C ALA A 38 -7.68 -4.77 -13.94
N ASN A 39 -7.00 -3.74 -14.44
CA ASN A 39 -5.73 -3.87 -15.14
C ASN A 39 -4.57 -3.66 -14.15
N LEU A 40 -3.79 -4.70 -13.90
CA LEU A 40 -2.66 -4.69 -12.98
C LEU A 40 -1.31 -4.42 -13.66
N ASP A 41 -1.30 -4.22 -14.99
CA ASP A 41 -0.07 -3.98 -15.74
C ASP A 41 0.54 -2.62 -15.39
N ASP A 42 1.86 -2.58 -15.41
CA ASP A 42 2.61 -1.34 -15.25
C ASP A 42 2.35 -0.35 -16.39
N GLY A 43 2.43 0.93 -16.07
CA GLY A 43 2.22 2.01 -17.04
C GLY A 43 0.77 2.34 -17.34
N GLN A 44 -0.16 1.61 -16.77
CA GLN A 44 -1.59 1.82 -16.88
C GLN A 44 -2.16 2.38 -15.56
N ASN A 45 -3.20 3.20 -15.63
CA ASN A 45 -3.94 3.66 -14.45
C ASN A 45 -5.15 2.73 -14.20
N GLY A 46 -4.86 1.45 -14.01
CA GLY A 46 -5.87 0.38 -14.03
C GLY A 46 -6.70 0.28 -12.76
N LEU A 47 -6.23 0.85 -11.64
CA LEU A 47 -6.92 0.78 -10.35
C LEU A 47 -7.75 2.04 -10.04
N TYR A 48 -7.63 3.10 -10.84
CA TYR A 48 -8.43 4.30 -10.62
C TYR A 48 -9.90 4.07 -10.99
N ASN A 49 -10.78 4.09 -10.00
CA ASN A 49 -12.22 3.92 -10.19
C ASN A 49 -13.01 4.80 -9.20
N ALA A 50 -13.30 6.04 -9.58
CA ALA A 50 -14.01 6.99 -8.72
C ALA A 50 -15.45 6.53 -8.38
N LYS A 51 -16.09 5.76 -9.26
CA LYS A 51 -17.44 5.22 -8.99
C LYS A 51 -17.37 4.18 -7.88
N GLN A 52 -16.46 3.21 -8.02
CA GLN A 52 -16.23 2.18 -7.02
C GLN A 52 -15.85 2.79 -5.67
N ALA A 53 -14.93 3.76 -5.66
CA ALA A 53 -14.53 4.45 -4.44
C ALA A 53 -15.71 5.09 -3.70
N LYS A 54 -16.65 5.72 -4.42
CA LYS A 54 -17.88 6.27 -3.83
C LYS A 54 -18.78 5.20 -3.24
N GLU A 55 -18.95 4.09 -3.94
CA GLU A 55 -19.81 2.98 -3.51
C GLU A 55 -19.24 2.32 -2.24
N GLU A 56 -17.94 2.06 -2.21
CA GLU A 56 -17.27 1.49 -1.04
C GLU A 56 -17.30 2.46 0.16
N PHE A 57 -17.02 3.74 -0.08
CA PHE A 57 -17.08 4.74 0.98
C PHE A 57 -18.52 4.85 1.55
N ALA A 58 -19.54 4.83 0.70
CA ALA A 58 -20.93 4.89 1.15
C ALA A 58 -21.32 3.70 2.04
N LYS A 59 -20.80 2.50 1.75
CA LYS A 59 -20.98 1.31 2.60
C LYS A 59 -20.30 1.49 3.96
N ALA A 60 -19.07 1.99 3.96
CA ALA A 60 -18.28 2.18 5.18
C ALA A 60 -18.80 3.34 6.06
N LYS A 61 -19.37 4.39 5.45
CA LYS A 61 -19.74 5.63 6.14
C LYS A 61 -20.67 5.39 7.35
N SER A 62 -21.68 4.56 7.18
CA SER A 62 -22.62 4.27 8.29
C SER A 62 -21.95 3.56 9.46
N ALA A 63 -20.99 2.69 9.21
CA ALA A 63 -20.22 2.02 10.26
C ALA A 63 -19.28 3.00 10.96
N LEU A 64 -18.62 3.88 10.21
CA LEU A 64 -17.75 4.92 10.74
C LEU A 64 -18.53 5.92 11.61
N GLU A 65 -19.75 6.34 11.19
CA GLU A 65 -20.63 7.19 11.98
C GLU A 65 -21.07 6.49 13.28
N ALA A 66 -21.38 5.20 13.22
CA ALA A 66 -21.73 4.42 14.42
C ALA A 66 -20.55 4.29 15.41
N ASP A 67 -19.33 4.25 14.91
CA ASP A 67 -18.09 4.28 15.71
C ASP A 67 -17.73 5.68 16.19
N GLY A 68 -18.55 6.70 15.90
CA GLY A 68 -18.36 8.08 16.36
C GLY A 68 -17.40 8.92 15.52
N VAL A 69 -17.04 8.46 14.33
CA VAL A 69 -16.22 9.23 13.39
C VAL A 69 -16.99 10.45 12.89
N LYS A 70 -16.35 11.61 12.96
CA LYS A 70 -16.91 12.86 12.46
C LYS A 70 -16.44 13.13 11.04
N PHE A 71 -17.33 13.72 10.24
CA PHE A 71 -17.02 14.09 8.86
C PHE A 71 -16.90 15.62 8.70
N PRO A 72 -16.05 16.12 7.79
CA PRO A 72 -15.11 15.30 6.98
C PRO A 72 -14.02 14.65 7.81
N ILE A 73 -13.52 13.49 7.34
CA ILE A 73 -12.28 12.91 7.85
C ILE A 73 -11.13 13.75 7.28
N HIS A 74 -10.23 14.20 8.15
CA HIS A 74 -9.01 14.92 7.78
C HIS A 74 -7.85 13.94 7.74
N LEU A 75 -7.06 13.98 6.65
CA LEU A 75 -5.89 13.13 6.44
C LEU A 75 -4.66 14.03 6.24
N ASP A 76 -3.78 14.04 7.22
CA ASP A 76 -2.56 14.84 7.20
C ASP A 76 -1.50 14.21 6.27
N MET A 77 -0.96 15.03 5.35
CA MET A 77 0.04 14.61 4.38
C MET A 77 1.21 15.60 4.35
N PRO A 78 2.31 15.33 5.06
CA PRO A 78 3.51 16.17 4.99
C PRO A 78 4.22 15.99 3.64
N VAL A 79 4.67 17.10 3.05
CA VAL A 79 5.26 17.14 1.71
C VAL A 79 6.49 18.03 1.67
N ASP A 80 7.60 17.51 1.14
CA ASP A 80 8.81 18.27 0.88
C ASP A 80 8.54 19.41 -0.11
N GLN A 81 8.46 20.63 0.39
CA GLN A 81 8.21 21.85 -0.40
C GLN A 81 9.32 22.18 -1.39
N THR A 82 10.52 21.64 -1.20
CA THR A 82 11.69 21.93 -2.05
C THR A 82 11.71 21.06 -3.33
N THR A 83 10.84 20.07 -3.43
CA THR A 83 10.76 19.16 -4.59
C THR A 83 9.43 19.36 -5.35
N PRO A 84 9.40 20.17 -6.44
CA PRO A 84 8.16 20.50 -7.15
C PRO A 84 7.34 19.30 -7.62
N SER A 85 8.00 18.20 -8.03
CA SER A 85 7.32 16.98 -8.46
C SER A 85 6.59 16.24 -7.33
N LYS A 86 7.07 16.34 -6.10
CA LYS A 86 6.38 15.82 -4.92
C LYS A 86 5.15 16.66 -4.59
N VAL A 87 5.30 17.98 -4.62
CA VAL A 87 4.20 18.93 -4.41
C VAL A 87 3.07 18.69 -5.42
N GLN A 88 3.39 18.59 -6.71
CA GLN A 88 2.40 18.33 -7.76
C GLN A 88 1.70 16.98 -7.56
N ARG A 89 2.44 15.93 -7.17
CA ARG A 89 1.86 14.62 -6.91
C ARG A 89 0.90 14.64 -5.72
N ALA A 90 1.27 15.29 -4.63
CA ALA A 90 0.41 15.47 -3.47
C ALA A 90 -0.87 16.23 -3.81
N GLN A 91 -0.76 17.31 -4.58
CA GLN A 91 -1.92 18.07 -5.07
C GLN A 91 -2.84 17.24 -5.96
N SER A 92 -2.26 16.44 -6.87
CA SER A 92 -3.04 15.53 -7.72
C SER A 92 -3.74 14.44 -6.90
N PHE A 93 -3.07 13.89 -5.89
CA PHE A 93 -3.66 12.93 -4.97
C PHE A 93 -4.83 13.55 -4.20
N LYS A 94 -4.61 14.70 -3.55
CA LYS A 94 -5.67 15.46 -2.88
C LYS A 94 -6.87 15.70 -3.79
N GLN A 95 -6.63 16.20 -4.99
CA GLN A 95 -7.71 16.45 -5.96
C GLN A 95 -8.46 15.17 -6.32
N SER A 96 -7.75 14.06 -6.54
CA SER A 96 -8.34 12.77 -6.87
C SER A 96 -9.24 12.25 -5.75
N VAL A 97 -8.77 12.26 -4.50
CA VAL A 97 -9.52 11.81 -3.33
C VAL A 97 -10.75 12.70 -3.11
N GLU A 98 -10.56 14.01 -3.01
CA GLU A 98 -11.64 14.95 -2.69
C GLU A 98 -12.71 15.05 -3.80
N SER A 99 -12.32 14.89 -5.08
CA SER A 99 -13.29 14.85 -6.18
C SER A 99 -14.03 13.50 -6.26
N SER A 100 -13.39 12.41 -5.87
CA SER A 100 -14.00 11.07 -5.88
C SER A 100 -14.95 10.86 -4.71
N LEU A 101 -14.57 11.30 -3.50
CA LEU A 101 -15.33 11.02 -2.27
C LEU A 101 -16.22 12.20 -1.81
N GLY A 102 -15.91 13.42 -2.25
CA GLY A 102 -16.54 14.67 -1.78
C GLY A 102 -15.81 15.24 -0.56
N LYS A 103 -15.60 16.56 -0.56
CA LYS A 103 -14.92 17.27 0.56
C LYS A 103 -15.71 17.26 1.86
N GLU A 104 -17.00 17.02 1.79
CA GLU A 104 -17.86 16.80 2.95
C GLU A 104 -17.59 15.46 3.65
N ASN A 105 -16.87 14.57 3.01
CA ASN A 105 -16.53 13.24 3.51
C ASN A 105 -15.05 13.12 3.88
N VAL A 106 -14.15 13.54 2.98
CA VAL A 106 -12.70 13.43 3.18
C VAL A 106 -12.00 14.68 2.69
N VAL A 107 -11.06 15.18 3.48
CA VAL A 107 -10.16 16.29 3.15
C VAL A 107 -8.72 15.81 3.33
N VAL A 108 -7.88 16.03 2.34
CA VAL A 108 -6.43 15.81 2.45
C VAL A 108 -5.75 17.12 2.80
N ASP A 109 -5.17 17.21 3.98
CA ASP A 109 -4.47 18.38 4.47
C ASP A 109 -2.97 18.26 4.14
N ILE A 110 -2.55 19.00 3.11
CA ILE A 110 -1.14 18.99 2.69
C ILE A 110 -0.35 19.99 3.54
N HIS A 111 0.63 19.49 4.28
CA HIS A 111 1.57 20.27 5.08
C HIS A 111 2.89 20.41 4.35
N MET A 112 3.19 21.65 3.87
CA MET A 112 4.44 21.96 3.19
C MET A 112 5.55 22.15 4.24
N VAL A 113 6.48 21.21 4.27
CA VAL A 113 7.58 21.19 5.23
C VAL A 113 8.95 21.19 4.56
N SER A 114 10.01 21.42 5.31
CA SER A 114 11.37 21.23 4.81
C SER A 114 11.63 19.74 4.57
N LYS A 115 12.65 19.42 3.76
CA LYS A 115 13.05 18.03 3.57
C LYS A 115 13.52 17.38 4.88
N GLU A 116 14.18 18.13 5.73
CA GLU A 116 14.65 17.66 7.04
C GLU A 116 13.47 17.34 7.97
N ASP A 117 12.52 18.25 8.09
CA ASP A 117 11.31 18.02 8.90
C ASP A 117 10.52 16.82 8.40
N LEU A 118 10.35 16.70 7.07
CA LEU A 118 9.69 15.52 6.49
C LEU A 118 10.37 14.21 6.89
N LEU A 119 11.72 14.17 6.83
CA LEU A 119 12.45 12.96 7.20
C LEU A 119 12.34 12.67 8.70
N ASN A 120 12.31 13.69 9.55
CA ASN A 120 12.20 13.52 11.00
C ASN A 120 10.85 12.95 11.43
N VAL A 121 9.76 13.33 10.74
CA VAL A 121 8.41 12.81 11.04
C VAL A 121 8.03 11.56 10.24
N THR A 122 8.94 11.01 9.44
CA THR A 122 8.75 9.78 8.65
C THR A 122 9.91 8.80 8.87
N LEU A 123 10.88 8.77 7.96
CA LEU A 123 11.95 7.76 7.89
C LEU A 123 12.86 7.74 9.14
N PHE A 124 13.12 8.88 9.75
CA PHE A 124 14.04 9.03 10.89
C PHE A 124 13.32 9.11 12.25
N ALA A 125 12.00 9.00 12.26
CA ALA A 125 11.26 8.87 13.50
C ALA A 125 11.80 7.70 14.31
N ALA A 126 12.15 7.92 15.58
CA ALA A 126 12.76 6.87 16.41
C ALA A 126 11.75 5.81 16.83
N LYS A 127 10.46 6.18 16.92
CA LYS A 127 9.32 5.34 17.27
C LYS A 127 8.07 5.85 16.55
N ALA A 128 7.04 5.03 16.46
CA ALA A 128 5.80 5.39 15.78
C ALA A 128 5.10 6.63 16.35
N GLU A 129 5.22 6.88 17.66
CA GLU A 129 4.67 8.09 18.30
C GLU A 129 5.32 9.40 17.83
N ASP A 130 6.50 9.32 17.22
CA ASP A 130 7.23 10.48 16.67
C ASP A 130 6.87 10.72 15.19
N GLU A 131 6.10 9.83 14.57
CA GLU A 131 5.57 10.00 13.22
C GLU A 131 4.34 10.91 13.25
N ASP A 132 4.26 11.84 12.30
CA ASP A 132 3.19 12.84 12.21
C ASP A 132 2.64 12.90 10.80
N TRP A 133 1.87 11.87 10.45
CA TRP A 133 1.21 11.74 9.15
C TRP A 133 0.10 10.68 9.17
N ASP A 134 -0.94 10.90 8.36
CA ASP A 134 -1.92 9.88 7.98
C ASP A 134 -1.58 9.30 6.61
N ILE A 135 -0.95 10.10 5.73
CA ILE A 135 -0.50 9.69 4.41
C ILE A 135 0.97 10.05 4.23
N SER A 136 1.82 9.06 4.02
CA SER A 136 3.22 9.25 3.68
C SER A 136 3.52 8.86 2.23
N ASP A 137 3.97 9.85 1.42
CA ASP A 137 4.47 9.66 0.05
C ASP A 137 6.01 9.64 0.00
N ASN A 138 6.66 9.46 1.13
CA ASN A 138 8.12 9.50 1.25
C ASN A 138 8.74 8.12 1.43
N VAL A 139 8.03 7.07 1.06
CA VAL A 139 8.46 5.69 1.21
C VAL A 139 8.68 5.03 -0.16
N GLY A 140 9.46 3.95 -0.18
CA GLY A 140 9.70 3.14 -1.36
C GLY A 140 10.69 2.03 -1.08
N TRP A 141 10.60 0.96 -1.85
CA TRP A 141 11.45 -0.19 -1.72
C TRP A 141 12.09 -0.59 -3.06
N SER A 142 13.24 -1.21 -2.99
CA SER A 142 13.88 -1.88 -4.12
C SER A 142 14.27 -3.29 -3.67
N PRO A 143 14.06 -4.32 -4.51
CA PRO A 143 14.38 -5.69 -4.10
C PRO A 143 15.89 -5.87 -3.91
N ASP A 144 16.28 -6.62 -2.89
CA ASP A 144 17.67 -7.02 -2.63
C ASP A 144 18.04 -8.26 -3.43
N TYR A 145 17.05 -9.08 -3.77
CA TYR A 145 17.22 -10.34 -4.52
C TYR A 145 15.91 -10.67 -5.25
N GLN A 146 15.96 -11.65 -6.18
CA GLN A 146 14.84 -12.01 -7.04
C GLN A 146 13.93 -13.08 -6.38
N ASP A 147 13.31 -12.72 -5.26
CA ASP A 147 12.27 -13.49 -4.61
C ASP A 147 11.22 -12.53 -4.01
N PRO A 148 9.92 -12.80 -4.09
CA PRO A 148 8.88 -11.92 -3.57
C PRO A 148 8.99 -11.59 -2.08
N SER A 149 9.67 -12.43 -1.29
CA SER A 149 9.91 -12.18 0.14
C SER A 149 10.59 -10.83 0.39
N THR A 150 11.51 -10.42 -0.49
CA THR A 150 12.20 -9.12 -0.34
C THR A 150 11.26 -7.92 -0.27
N TYR A 151 10.06 -8.04 -0.83
CA TYR A 151 9.04 -6.99 -0.79
C TYR A 151 8.09 -7.12 0.40
N LEU A 152 7.70 -8.34 0.77
CA LEU A 152 6.61 -8.55 1.72
C LEU A 152 7.07 -8.78 3.16
N ASP A 153 8.27 -9.35 3.36
CA ASP A 153 8.82 -9.59 4.70
C ASP A 153 9.01 -8.29 5.50
N ILE A 154 9.33 -7.20 4.83
CA ILE A 154 9.56 -5.89 5.45
C ILE A 154 8.29 -5.26 6.06
N LEU A 155 7.11 -5.77 5.72
CA LEU A 155 5.79 -5.29 6.17
C LEU A 155 5.16 -6.19 7.24
N LYS A 156 5.84 -7.23 7.71
CA LYS A 156 5.32 -8.10 8.77
C LYS A 156 5.03 -7.29 10.04
N ALA A 157 3.85 -7.50 10.62
CA ALA A 157 3.40 -6.76 11.80
C ALA A 157 4.31 -6.93 13.02
N SER A 158 4.84 -8.14 13.22
CA SER A 158 5.64 -8.47 14.41
C SER A 158 7.12 -8.13 14.26
N SER A 159 7.65 -8.11 13.03
CA SER A 159 9.10 -8.10 12.79
C SER A 159 9.56 -7.41 11.50
N GLY A 160 8.66 -6.79 10.75
CA GLY A 160 9.01 -6.13 9.50
C GLY A 160 9.89 -4.90 9.73
N GLU A 161 11.02 -4.82 9.05
CA GLU A 161 11.99 -3.72 9.23
C GLU A 161 11.47 -2.35 8.78
N ASN A 162 10.46 -2.34 7.91
CA ASN A 162 9.84 -1.13 7.40
C ASN A 162 8.36 -0.97 7.80
N THR A 163 7.87 -1.78 8.73
CA THR A 163 6.49 -1.71 9.22
C THR A 163 6.15 -0.31 9.73
N ARG A 164 7.03 0.30 10.53
CA ARG A 164 6.82 1.68 11.00
C ARG A 164 6.74 2.65 9.83
N THR A 165 7.76 2.72 9.00
CA THR A 165 7.87 3.70 7.91
C THR A 165 6.76 3.60 6.86
N PHE A 166 6.21 2.40 6.63
CA PHE A 166 5.15 2.18 5.63
C PHE A 166 3.75 2.16 6.24
N LEU A 167 3.61 1.71 7.48
CA LEU A 167 2.31 1.42 8.10
C LEU A 167 2.05 2.23 9.38
N GLY A 168 3.02 3.02 9.84
CA GLY A 168 2.84 3.99 10.94
C GLY A 168 2.80 3.38 12.34
N PHE A 169 3.32 2.15 12.56
CA PHE A 169 3.42 1.57 13.90
C PHE A 169 4.69 0.74 14.09
N ASP A 170 5.18 0.68 15.32
CA ASP A 170 6.36 -0.12 15.64
C ASP A 170 6.02 -1.62 15.58
N PRO A 171 6.91 -2.46 15.00
CA PRO A 171 6.71 -3.90 14.97
C PRO A 171 6.40 -4.47 16.35
N SER A 172 5.35 -5.28 16.44
CA SER A 172 4.86 -5.83 17.71
C SER A 172 4.06 -7.11 17.47
N GLU A 173 4.18 -8.08 18.37
CA GLU A 173 3.35 -9.29 18.39
C GLU A 173 1.88 -9.01 18.77
N ASN A 174 1.57 -7.82 19.27
CA ASN A 174 0.27 -7.52 19.85
C ASN A 174 -0.16 -6.06 19.65
N ASN A 175 -0.23 -5.61 18.41
CA ASN A 175 -0.76 -4.29 18.06
C ASN A 175 -2.25 -4.40 17.71
N GLU A 176 -3.12 -3.67 18.43
CA GLU A 176 -4.57 -3.74 18.24
C GLU A 176 -5.05 -3.18 16.90
N ALA A 177 -4.39 -2.15 16.37
CA ALA A 177 -4.71 -1.61 15.04
C ALA A 177 -4.34 -2.62 13.94
N ALA A 178 -3.16 -3.24 14.04
CA ALA A 178 -2.72 -4.28 13.11
C ALA A 178 -3.65 -5.50 13.12
N LYS A 179 -4.19 -5.88 14.30
CA LYS A 179 -5.20 -6.94 14.42
C LYS A 179 -6.50 -6.56 13.71
N LYS A 180 -6.99 -5.34 13.96
CA LYS A 180 -8.24 -4.86 13.37
C LYS A 180 -8.23 -4.88 11.83
N VAL A 181 -7.11 -4.53 11.22
CA VAL A 181 -6.95 -4.52 9.75
C VAL A 181 -6.51 -5.86 9.17
N GLY A 182 -6.29 -6.90 9.99
CA GLY A 182 -5.91 -8.24 9.53
C GLY A 182 -4.44 -8.38 9.14
N LEU A 183 -3.54 -7.51 9.60
CA LEU A 183 -2.14 -7.53 9.19
C LEU A 183 -1.37 -8.76 9.70
N TYR A 184 -1.81 -9.38 10.81
CA TYR A 184 -1.24 -10.66 11.26
C TYR A 184 -1.65 -11.85 10.36
N ASP A 185 -2.81 -11.79 9.71
CA ASP A 185 -3.20 -12.78 8.70
C ASP A 185 -2.31 -12.66 7.46
N PHE A 186 -2.03 -11.42 7.03
CA PHE A 186 -1.04 -11.15 5.98
C PHE A 186 0.35 -11.70 6.36
N GLU A 187 0.84 -11.41 7.56
CA GLU A 187 2.13 -11.92 8.06
C GLU A 187 2.19 -13.45 8.04
N LYS A 188 1.09 -14.12 8.43
CA LYS A 188 0.98 -15.58 8.36
C LYS A 188 1.10 -16.06 6.91
N MET A 189 0.42 -15.43 5.95
CA MET A 189 0.52 -15.77 4.53
C MET A 189 1.97 -15.63 4.02
N VAL A 190 2.63 -14.52 4.36
CA VAL A 190 4.03 -14.27 3.99
C VAL A 190 4.97 -15.31 4.61
N THR A 191 4.75 -15.66 5.87
CA THR A 191 5.55 -16.66 6.59
C THR A 191 5.37 -18.06 6.00
N GLU A 192 4.15 -18.47 5.68
CA GLU A 192 3.85 -19.75 5.02
C GLU A 192 4.42 -19.81 3.59
N ALA A 193 4.44 -18.69 2.87
CA ALA A 193 5.11 -18.60 1.56
C ALA A 193 6.62 -18.76 1.71
N GLY A 194 7.22 -18.10 2.71
CA GLY A 194 8.66 -18.20 3.01
C GLY A 194 9.09 -19.61 3.43
N ALA A 195 8.23 -20.34 4.12
CA ALA A 195 8.49 -21.72 4.54
C ALA A 195 8.42 -22.75 3.38
N GLU A 196 7.81 -22.40 2.23
CA GLU A 196 7.81 -23.25 1.05
C GLU A 196 9.18 -23.22 0.36
N THR A 197 9.97 -24.26 0.54
CA THR A 197 11.34 -24.37 0.01
C THR A 197 11.52 -25.50 -1.01
N GLN A 198 10.51 -26.34 -1.19
CA GLN A 198 10.61 -27.51 -2.05
C GLN A 198 10.02 -27.28 -3.44
N ASP A 199 9.01 -26.43 -3.53
CA ASP A 199 8.30 -26.15 -4.79
C ASP A 199 8.25 -24.63 -5.01
N LEU A 200 9.08 -24.15 -5.94
CA LEU A 200 9.21 -22.73 -6.24
C LEU A 200 7.92 -22.15 -6.83
N ASN A 201 7.16 -22.93 -7.61
CA ASN A 201 5.89 -22.48 -8.18
C ASN A 201 4.86 -22.24 -7.05
N LYS A 202 4.72 -23.19 -6.13
CA LYS A 202 3.86 -23.02 -4.94
C LYS A 202 4.30 -21.87 -4.05
N ARG A 203 5.61 -21.67 -3.89
CA ARG A 203 6.13 -20.53 -3.16
C ARG A 203 5.64 -19.21 -3.76
N TYR A 204 5.76 -19.07 -5.08
CA TYR A 204 5.33 -17.84 -5.77
C TYR A 204 3.82 -17.66 -5.79
N GLU A 205 3.03 -18.72 -5.89
CA GLU A 205 1.57 -18.69 -5.74
C GLU A 205 1.16 -18.19 -4.34
N LYS A 206 1.79 -18.69 -3.28
CA LYS A 206 1.53 -18.23 -1.92
C LYS A 206 1.88 -16.74 -1.73
N TYR A 207 3.00 -16.28 -2.29
CA TYR A 207 3.33 -14.86 -2.27
C TYR A 207 2.36 -14.02 -3.11
N ALA A 208 1.86 -14.55 -4.21
CA ALA A 208 0.83 -13.87 -5.00
C ALA A 208 -0.48 -13.71 -4.21
N ALA A 209 -0.87 -14.70 -3.42
CA ALA A 209 -2.00 -14.58 -2.50
C ALA A 209 -1.78 -13.52 -1.43
N ALA A 210 -0.58 -13.45 -0.83
CA ALA A 210 -0.23 -12.40 0.13
C ALA A 210 -0.22 -11.00 -0.51
N GLN A 211 0.30 -10.87 -1.74
CA GLN A 211 0.23 -9.61 -2.49
C GLN A 211 -1.20 -9.23 -2.85
N ALA A 212 -2.07 -10.18 -3.18
CA ALA A 212 -3.48 -9.93 -3.45
C ALA A 212 -4.17 -9.36 -2.21
N TRP A 213 -3.94 -9.95 -1.05
CA TRP A 213 -4.42 -9.43 0.23
C TRP A 213 -3.95 -7.98 0.47
N LEU A 214 -2.66 -7.71 0.30
CA LEU A 214 -2.09 -6.37 0.48
C LEU A 214 -2.71 -5.34 -0.49
N THR A 215 -3.01 -5.76 -1.72
CA THR A 215 -3.64 -4.91 -2.73
C THR A 215 -5.09 -4.60 -2.37
N ASP A 216 -5.86 -5.61 -1.95
CA ASP A 216 -7.27 -5.48 -1.57
C ASP A 216 -7.44 -4.65 -0.29
N SER A 217 -6.53 -4.82 0.68
CA SER A 217 -6.53 -4.06 1.94
C SER A 217 -6.27 -2.55 1.77
N ALA A 218 -5.67 -2.13 0.65
CA ALA A 218 -5.25 -0.75 0.37
C ALA A 218 -4.33 -0.11 1.45
N LEU A 219 -3.69 -0.90 2.30
CA LEU A 219 -2.74 -0.41 3.33
C LEU A 219 -1.50 0.22 2.70
N VAL A 220 -1.07 -0.31 1.55
CA VAL A 220 0.01 0.24 0.73
C VAL A 220 -0.51 0.48 -0.68
N ILE A 221 -0.45 1.72 -1.15
CA ILE A 221 -0.90 2.11 -2.48
C ILE A 221 0.32 2.33 -3.39
N PRO A 222 0.65 1.40 -4.29
CA PRO A 222 1.72 1.60 -5.26
C PRO A 222 1.40 2.79 -6.18
N THR A 223 2.37 3.64 -6.41
CA THR A 223 2.20 4.82 -7.27
C THR A 223 3.09 4.77 -8.50
N THR A 224 4.40 4.77 -8.29
CA THR A 224 5.36 4.77 -9.40
C THR A 224 6.62 4.01 -9.06
N SER A 225 7.28 3.43 -10.08
CA SER A 225 8.65 2.97 -9.97
C SER A 225 9.63 3.89 -10.68
N LYS A 226 10.88 3.92 -10.18
CA LYS A 226 12.01 4.47 -10.91
C LYS A 226 12.51 3.38 -11.87
N THR A 227 12.41 3.63 -13.17
CA THR A 227 13.01 2.76 -14.19
C THR A 227 14.51 3.04 -14.31
N GLY A 228 15.30 2.03 -14.65
CA GLY A 228 16.70 2.23 -15.08
C GLY A 228 17.74 2.25 -13.96
N ARG A 229 17.51 1.63 -12.80
CA ARG A 229 18.60 1.16 -11.96
C ARG A 229 18.94 -0.27 -12.40
N PRO A 230 20.08 -0.51 -13.07
CA PRO A 230 20.62 -1.86 -13.17
C PRO A 230 20.92 -2.34 -11.76
N PHE A 231 20.67 -3.61 -11.52
CA PHE A 231 21.17 -4.31 -10.33
C PHE A 231 22.70 -4.28 -10.33
#